data_1fdf025d622e7fb05be80165839af35d
#
_entry.id   1fdf025d622e7fb05be80165839af35d
#
_cell.length_a   1.000
_cell.length_b   1.000
_cell.length_c   1.000
_cell.angle_alpha   90.00
_cell.angle_beta   90.00
_cell.angle_gamma   90.00
#
_symmetry.space_group_name_H-M   'P 1'
#
loop_
_entity.id
_entity.type
_entity.pdbx_description
1 polymer ?
#
loop_
_entity_poly.entity_id
_entity_poly.type
_entity_poly.pdbx_seq_one_letter_code
_entity_poly.pdbx_strand_id
1 'polypeptide(L)'
;EKIIAEIFKAEDCILTRGSGTGALRYGILSSVLPNEKILVHKAPIYPTTELNIKSMNLKVIEYDFNDLSTLNDTLEDKEIKFCLLQHTRQKPDDSYDLSEVISKIKEIRDDVVILVDDNYATMKVSKIGCELGAELSAFSTFKLLGPVGVGCLVGKKELISKVKKFNYSGGAQVQGYEAMEVLKGLTYAPVSLAIQAIQNEKLVEELSKKEKYPYIKDVFLANAQSKVLLVEFNENIAEEIIEKAEKLGALPNPVGAESKFEIPPLFYKVSGTFLKSDPTLKYRMIRINPNRSGADTVIRILESAYKSIQSKG
;
A
#
# COMPACT_ATOMS: atom_id res chain seq x y z
N GLU A 1 -19.56 4.47 9.77
CA GLU A 1 -19.51 3.79 8.47
C GLU A 1 -20.19 4.63 7.37
N LYS A 2 -21.42 5.18 7.58
CA LYS A 2 -22.08 6.04 6.58
C LYS A 2 -21.24 7.23 6.15
N ILE A 3 -20.66 7.99 7.09
CA ILE A 3 -19.81 9.13 6.79
C ILE A 3 -18.59 8.70 5.96
N ILE A 4 -18.02 7.52 6.24
CA ILE A 4 -16.88 7.00 5.47
C ILE A 4 -17.30 6.64 4.05
N ALA A 5 -18.46 6.01 3.87
CA ALA A 5 -19.01 5.74 2.55
C ALA A 5 -19.22 7.04 1.75
N GLU A 6 -19.76 8.09 2.38
CA GLU A 6 -19.94 9.41 1.76
C GLU A 6 -18.61 10.06 1.34
N ILE A 7 -17.55 9.97 2.20
CA ILE A 7 -16.21 10.51 1.88
C ILE A 7 -15.67 9.88 0.59
N PHE A 8 -15.83 8.57 0.41
CA PHE A 8 -15.31 7.83 -0.74
C PHE A 8 -16.35 7.58 -1.84
N LYS A 9 -17.50 8.27 -1.79
CA LYS A 9 -18.60 8.14 -2.78
C LYS A 9 -19.03 6.69 -3.01
N ALA A 10 -18.92 5.86 -1.98
CA ALA A 10 -19.32 4.45 -2.01
C ALA A 10 -20.77 4.26 -1.56
N GLU A 11 -21.39 3.15 -1.97
CA GLU A 11 -22.76 2.84 -1.57
C GLU A 11 -22.87 2.46 -0.09
N ASP A 12 -21.83 1.78 0.46
CA ASP A 12 -21.78 1.37 1.86
C ASP A 12 -20.33 1.16 2.33
N CYS A 13 -20.16 1.01 3.62
CA CYS A 13 -18.88 0.80 4.30
C CYS A 13 -19.05 -0.18 5.45
N ILE A 14 -17.98 -0.94 5.73
CA ILE A 14 -17.83 -1.70 6.97
C ILE A 14 -16.41 -1.55 7.51
N LEU A 15 -16.29 -1.35 8.82
CA LEU A 15 -15.04 -1.43 9.54
C LEU A 15 -14.81 -2.88 9.99
N THR A 16 -13.59 -3.39 9.80
CA THR A 16 -13.25 -4.80 10.01
C THR A 16 -12.08 -4.95 10.96
N ARG A 17 -12.00 -6.09 11.66
CA ARG A 17 -10.81 -6.49 12.42
C ARG A 17 -9.71 -7.00 11.49
N GLY A 18 -8.45 -6.85 11.92
CA GLY A 18 -7.29 -7.33 11.18
C GLY A 18 -6.72 -6.32 10.18
N SER A 19 -7.02 -5.03 10.37
CA SER A 19 -6.49 -3.95 9.55
C SER A 19 -6.81 -4.12 8.05
N GLY A 20 -5.97 -3.62 7.15
CA GLY A 20 -6.15 -3.80 5.71
C GLY A 20 -6.15 -5.26 5.25
N THR A 21 -5.40 -6.13 5.92
CA THR A 21 -5.43 -7.58 5.68
C THR A 21 -6.82 -8.18 5.96
N GLY A 22 -7.46 -7.75 7.05
CA GLY A 22 -8.82 -8.16 7.37
C GLY A 22 -9.84 -7.64 6.36
N ALA A 23 -9.72 -6.37 5.97
CA ALA A 23 -10.58 -5.77 4.95
C ALA A 23 -10.47 -6.51 3.61
N LEU A 24 -9.25 -6.80 3.14
CA LEU A 24 -9.02 -7.59 1.92
C LEU A 24 -9.59 -9.00 2.03
N ARG A 25 -9.38 -9.68 3.18
CA ARG A 25 -9.96 -11.01 3.42
C ARG A 25 -11.47 -11.00 3.26
N TYR A 26 -12.15 -10.07 3.90
CA TYR A 26 -13.60 -9.96 3.80
C TYR A 26 -14.08 -9.53 2.41
N GLY A 27 -13.32 -8.67 1.74
CA GLY A 27 -13.59 -8.31 0.34
C GLY A 27 -13.53 -9.54 -0.58
N ILE A 28 -12.50 -10.37 -0.46
CA ILE A 28 -12.38 -11.63 -1.21
C ILE A 28 -13.55 -12.58 -0.87
N LEU A 29 -13.79 -12.84 0.43
CA LEU A 29 -14.86 -13.75 0.89
C LEU A 29 -16.26 -13.33 0.44
N SER A 30 -16.51 -12.03 0.25
CA SER A 30 -17.82 -11.54 -0.22
C SER A 30 -18.00 -11.64 -1.73
N SER A 31 -16.92 -11.82 -2.48
CA SER A 31 -16.85 -11.66 -3.93
C SER A 31 -16.63 -12.96 -4.70
N VAL A 32 -15.96 -13.94 -4.11
CA VAL A 32 -15.55 -15.17 -4.80
C VAL A 32 -15.71 -16.40 -3.88
N LEU A 33 -16.02 -17.54 -4.45
CA LEU A 33 -16.14 -18.82 -3.74
C LEU A 33 -14.80 -19.58 -3.75
N PRO A 34 -14.58 -20.51 -2.79
CA PRO A 34 -13.41 -21.39 -2.82
C PRO A 34 -13.29 -22.16 -4.15
N ASN A 35 -12.05 -22.34 -4.60
CA ASN A 35 -11.64 -23.01 -5.86
C ASN A 35 -11.95 -22.22 -7.15
N GLU A 36 -12.52 -21.02 -7.08
CA GLU A 36 -12.77 -20.20 -8.27
C GLU A 36 -11.48 -19.57 -8.80
N LYS A 37 -11.54 -19.09 -10.07
CA LYS A 37 -10.46 -18.37 -10.73
C LYS A 37 -10.50 -16.89 -10.38
N ILE A 38 -9.31 -16.33 -10.14
CA ILE A 38 -9.12 -14.90 -9.90
C ILE A 38 -8.04 -14.35 -10.81
N LEU A 39 -8.24 -13.13 -11.31
CA LEU A 39 -7.27 -12.37 -12.07
C LEU A 39 -6.45 -11.49 -11.14
N VAL A 40 -5.13 -11.50 -11.28
CA VAL A 40 -4.21 -10.66 -10.50
C VAL A 40 -3.11 -10.11 -11.40
N HIS A 41 -2.43 -9.04 -10.93
CA HIS A 41 -1.25 -8.54 -11.62
C HIS A 41 -0.09 -9.55 -11.56
N LYS A 42 0.67 -9.66 -12.66
CA LYS A 42 1.89 -10.47 -12.78
C LYS A 42 3.04 -9.86 -11.96
N ALA A 43 2.87 -9.86 -10.66
CA ALA A 43 3.80 -9.38 -9.67
C ALA A 43 3.62 -10.15 -8.35
N PRO A 44 4.61 -10.12 -7.44
CA PRO A 44 4.46 -10.77 -6.14
C PRO A 44 3.27 -10.20 -5.37
N ILE A 45 2.33 -11.06 -5.01
CA ILE A 45 1.20 -10.70 -4.12
C ILE A 45 1.74 -10.47 -2.70
N TYR A 46 1.18 -9.49 -2.00
CA TYR A 46 1.55 -9.22 -0.61
C TYR A 46 1.31 -10.47 0.27
N PRO A 47 2.26 -10.88 1.12
CA PRO A 47 2.22 -12.21 1.78
C PRO A 47 0.93 -12.54 2.52
N THR A 48 0.32 -11.57 3.23
CA THR A 48 -0.93 -11.83 3.96
C THR A 48 -2.15 -11.96 3.03
N THR A 49 -2.12 -11.31 1.88
CA THR A 49 -3.16 -11.46 0.84
C THR A 49 -2.99 -12.80 0.13
N GLU A 50 -1.76 -13.19 -0.19
CA GLU A 50 -1.42 -14.49 -0.75
C GLU A 50 -1.91 -15.65 0.15
N LEU A 51 -1.76 -15.50 1.47
CA LEU A 51 -2.28 -16.48 2.43
C LEU A 51 -3.81 -16.62 2.35
N ASN A 52 -4.55 -15.52 2.20
CA ASN A 52 -6.00 -15.56 2.04
C ASN A 52 -6.41 -16.28 0.73
N ILE A 53 -5.70 -15.99 -0.38
CA ILE A 53 -5.92 -16.67 -1.67
C ILE A 53 -5.68 -18.17 -1.54
N LYS A 54 -4.56 -18.57 -0.93
CA LYS A 54 -4.21 -19.99 -0.71
C LYS A 54 -5.22 -20.69 0.22
N SER A 55 -5.67 -20.04 1.28
CA SER A 55 -6.62 -20.65 2.23
C SER A 55 -7.99 -20.94 1.62
N MET A 56 -8.37 -20.23 0.56
CA MET A 56 -9.58 -20.48 -0.23
C MET A 56 -9.32 -21.36 -1.45
N ASN A 57 -8.07 -21.84 -1.66
CA ASN A 57 -7.67 -22.61 -2.83
C ASN A 57 -8.05 -21.92 -4.16
N LEU A 58 -7.94 -20.58 -4.23
CA LEU A 58 -8.27 -19.84 -5.44
C LEU A 58 -7.24 -20.11 -6.54
N LYS A 59 -7.71 -20.24 -7.77
CA LYS A 59 -6.87 -20.45 -8.96
C LYS A 59 -6.44 -19.10 -9.49
N VAL A 60 -5.17 -18.76 -9.32
CA VAL A 60 -4.62 -17.46 -9.74
C VAL A 60 -4.32 -17.48 -11.24
N ILE A 61 -4.87 -16.52 -11.96
CA ILE A 61 -4.53 -16.17 -13.33
C ILE A 61 -3.75 -14.86 -13.27
N GLU A 62 -2.49 -14.90 -13.68
CA GLU A 62 -1.62 -13.72 -13.71
C GLU A 62 -1.72 -13.01 -15.05
N TYR A 63 -1.84 -11.68 -15.02
CA TYR A 63 -1.83 -10.82 -16.20
C TYR A 63 -0.95 -9.58 -15.94
N ASP A 64 -0.18 -9.15 -16.94
CA ASP A 64 0.64 -7.94 -16.83
C ASP A 64 -0.18 -6.69 -17.19
N PHE A 65 -0.69 -5.99 -16.18
CA PHE A 65 -1.49 -4.78 -16.39
C PHE A 65 -0.70 -3.58 -16.92
N ASN A 66 0.62 -3.68 -17.08
CA ASN A 66 1.41 -2.67 -17.79
C ASN A 66 1.17 -2.72 -19.32
N ASP A 67 0.62 -3.81 -19.84
CA ASP A 67 0.21 -3.97 -21.25
C ASP A 67 -1.20 -4.58 -21.33
N LEU A 68 -2.18 -3.78 -21.71
CA LEU A 68 -3.59 -4.20 -21.81
C LEU A 68 -3.99 -4.78 -23.18
N SER A 69 -3.05 -4.93 -24.11
CA SER A 69 -3.34 -5.32 -25.51
C SER A 69 -4.02 -6.68 -25.66
N THR A 70 -3.71 -7.65 -24.78
CA THR A 70 -4.24 -9.02 -24.79
C THR A 70 -5.23 -9.31 -23.66
N LEU A 71 -5.70 -8.29 -22.94
CA LEU A 71 -6.63 -8.48 -21.81
C LEU A 71 -7.95 -9.12 -22.24
N ASN A 72 -8.41 -8.84 -23.48
CA ASN A 72 -9.59 -9.46 -24.05
C ASN A 72 -9.47 -10.99 -24.05
N ASP A 73 -8.35 -11.53 -24.55
CA ASP A 73 -8.12 -12.97 -24.66
C ASP A 73 -8.15 -13.64 -23.28
N THR A 74 -7.55 -12.98 -22.28
CA THR A 74 -7.57 -13.48 -20.90
C THR A 74 -8.99 -13.50 -20.32
N LEU A 75 -9.80 -12.49 -20.59
CA LEU A 75 -11.17 -12.34 -20.08
C LEU A 75 -12.21 -13.11 -20.91
N GLU A 76 -11.84 -13.79 -22.01
CA GLU A 76 -12.68 -14.80 -22.67
C GLU A 76 -12.99 -15.97 -21.73
N ASP A 77 -12.07 -16.27 -20.79
CA ASP A 77 -12.32 -17.27 -19.75
C ASP A 77 -13.44 -16.80 -18.79
N LYS A 78 -14.66 -17.33 -19.03
CA LYS A 78 -15.87 -16.99 -18.27
C LYS A 78 -15.85 -17.47 -16.81
N GLU A 79 -14.87 -18.30 -16.42
CA GLU A 79 -14.70 -18.72 -15.02
C GLU A 79 -14.01 -17.64 -14.18
N ILE A 80 -13.33 -16.67 -14.81
CA ILE A 80 -12.80 -15.50 -14.09
C ILE A 80 -13.98 -14.58 -13.72
N LYS A 81 -14.30 -14.51 -12.43
CA LYS A 81 -15.39 -13.70 -11.86
C LYS A 81 -14.89 -12.59 -10.93
N PHE A 82 -13.61 -12.61 -10.62
CA PHE A 82 -13.02 -11.70 -9.64
C PHE A 82 -11.63 -11.25 -10.07
N CYS A 83 -11.35 -9.95 -9.89
CA CYS A 83 -10.05 -9.36 -10.10
C CYS A 83 -9.58 -8.66 -8.84
N LEU A 84 -8.35 -8.96 -8.39
CA LEU A 84 -7.69 -8.24 -7.32
C LEU A 84 -6.64 -7.30 -7.91
N LEU A 85 -6.83 -6.01 -7.74
CA LEU A 85 -5.91 -4.97 -8.17
C LEU A 85 -5.20 -4.35 -6.97
N GLN A 86 -3.94 -3.99 -7.14
CA GLN A 86 -3.17 -3.25 -6.15
C GLN A 86 -2.92 -1.83 -6.68
N HIS A 87 -3.34 -0.83 -5.92
CA HIS A 87 -3.19 0.57 -6.30
C HIS A 87 -1.73 1.05 -6.22
N THR A 88 -0.91 0.32 -5.48
CA THR A 88 0.50 0.67 -5.31
C THR A 88 1.40 -0.30 -6.06
N ARG A 89 2.51 0.21 -6.55
CA ARG A 89 3.54 -0.52 -7.28
C ARG A 89 3.99 -1.77 -6.52
N GLN A 90 4.06 -2.90 -7.19
CA GLN A 90 4.51 -4.18 -6.65
C GLN A 90 5.95 -4.52 -7.08
N LYS A 91 6.35 -4.01 -8.24
CA LYS A 91 7.73 -4.04 -8.74
C LYS A 91 8.21 -2.60 -8.99
N PRO A 92 9.52 -2.34 -8.99
CA PRO A 92 10.05 -1.00 -9.25
C PRO A 92 9.66 -0.42 -10.61
N ASP A 93 9.43 -1.28 -11.61
CA ASP A 93 9.10 -0.97 -12.99
C ASP A 93 7.59 -0.93 -13.30
N ASP A 94 6.73 -1.23 -12.34
CA ASP A 94 5.27 -1.14 -12.52
C ASP A 94 4.83 0.31 -12.78
N SER A 95 4.00 0.50 -13.82
CA SER A 95 3.57 1.81 -14.29
C SER A 95 2.09 1.88 -14.74
N TYR A 96 1.32 0.79 -14.60
CA TYR A 96 -0.07 0.78 -15.04
C TYR A 96 -0.92 1.85 -14.35
N ASP A 97 -1.85 2.45 -15.11
CA ASP A 97 -2.89 3.33 -14.58
C ASP A 97 -4.08 2.51 -14.10
N LEU A 98 -4.43 2.65 -12.82
CA LEU A 98 -5.52 1.88 -12.21
C LEU A 98 -6.88 2.19 -12.83
N SER A 99 -7.13 3.44 -13.21
CA SER A 99 -8.40 3.85 -13.84
C SER A 99 -8.56 3.22 -15.21
N GLU A 100 -7.48 3.16 -15.99
CA GLU A 100 -7.44 2.53 -17.30
C GLU A 100 -7.69 1.03 -17.20
N VAL A 101 -7.01 0.36 -16.25
CA VAL A 101 -7.19 -1.09 -16.00
C VAL A 101 -8.63 -1.41 -15.62
N ILE A 102 -9.21 -0.68 -14.66
CA ILE A 102 -10.60 -0.89 -14.21
C ILE A 102 -11.56 -0.67 -15.38
N SER A 103 -11.42 0.44 -16.10
CA SER A 103 -12.29 0.78 -17.23
C SER A 103 -12.21 -0.30 -18.32
N LYS A 104 -11.00 -0.78 -18.63
CA LYS A 104 -10.82 -1.81 -19.65
C LYS A 104 -11.42 -3.16 -19.26
N ILE A 105 -11.25 -3.58 -18.00
CA ILE A 105 -11.90 -4.81 -17.50
C ILE A 105 -13.42 -4.69 -17.61
N LYS A 106 -14.00 -3.55 -17.20
CA LYS A 106 -15.45 -3.32 -17.23
C LYS A 106 -16.01 -3.19 -18.64
N GLU A 107 -15.25 -2.64 -19.58
CA GLU A 107 -15.62 -2.63 -20.99
C GLU A 107 -15.75 -4.05 -21.58
N ILE A 108 -14.81 -4.94 -21.22
CA ILE A 108 -14.78 -6.33 -21.71
C ILE A 108 -15.77 -7.21 -20.95
N ARG A 109 -15.79 -7.09 -19.61
CA ARG A 109 -16.54 -7.95 -18.69
C ARG A 109 -17.07 -7.16 -17.50
N ASP A 110 -18.26 -6.60 -17.62
CA ASP A 110 -18.91 -5.86 -16.53
C ASP A 110 -19.26 -6.73 -15.31
N ASP A 111 -19.42 -8.05 -15.51
CA ASP A 111 -19.74 -9.02 -14.44
C ASP A 111 -18.52 -9.42 -13.57
N VAL A 112 -17.30 -9.03 -13.91
CA VAL A 112 -16.11 -9.29 -13.08
C VAL A 112 -16.10 -8.34 -11.89
N VAL A 113 -16.15 -8.87 -10.67
CA VAL A 113 -16.04 -8.08 -9.44
C VAL A 113 -14.59 -7.65 -9.25
N ILE A 114 -14.34 -6.36 -9.08
CA ILE A 114 -13.01 -5.80 -8.86
C ILE A 114 -12.88 -5.35 -7.40
N LEU A 115 -11.91 -5.91 -6.69
CA LEU A 115 -11.45 -5.43 -5.38
C LEU A 115 -10.09 -4.75 -5.52
N VAL A 116 -9.98 -3.52 -5.04
CA VAL A 116 -8.72 -2.79 -5.03
C VAL A 116 -8.10 -2.77 -3.64
N ASP A 117 -6.82 -3.11 -3.56
CA ASP A 117 -5.98 -2.88 -2.39
C ASP A 117 -5.46 -1.44 -2.41
N ASP A 118 -6.12 -0.56 -1.65
CA ASP A 118 -5.81 0.85 -1.53
C ASP A 118 -4.95 1.18 -0.29
N ASN A 119 -4.30 0.19 0.33
CA ASN A 119 -3.63 0.33 1.62
C ASN A 119 -2.62 1.47 1.71
N TYR A 120 -1.89 1.80 0.66
CA TYR A 120 -0.94 2.92 0.63
C TYR A 120 -1.40 4.08 -0.25
N ALA A 121 -2.54 3.94 -0.91
CA ALA A 121 -3.06 4.95 -1.83
C ALA A 121 -4.10 5.87 -1.18
N THR A 122 -4.93 5.33 -0.28
CA THR A 122 -6.04 6.08 0.33
C THR A 122 -5.57 7.41 0.91
N MET A 123 -6.25 8.49 0.54
CA MET A 123 -5.97 9.90 0.88
C MET A 123 -4.61 10.45 0.38
N LYS A 124 -3.89 9.70 -0.45
CA LYS A 124 -2.68 10.15 -1.15
C LYS A 124 -2.90 10.32 -2.66
N VAL A 125 -4.00 9.78 -3.15
CA VAL A 125 -4.46 9.87 -4.54
C VAL A 125 -5.79 10.62 -4.59
N SER A 126 -6.15 11.12 -5.75
CA SER A 126 -7.41 11.85 -5.96
C SER A 126 -8.65 10.96 -5.86
N LYS A 127 -8.52 9.68 -6.21
CA LYS A 127 -9.61 8.68 -6.20
C LYS A 127 -9.06 7.32 -5.85
N ILE A 128 -9.74 6.59 -4.96
CA ILE A 128 -9.47 5.18 -4.67
C ILE A 128 -10.26 4.26 -5.62
N GLY A 129 -10.01 2.95 -5.55
CA GLY A 129 -10.58 1.99 -6.50
C GLY A 129 -12.10 2.09 -6.69
N CYS A 130 -12.89 2.20 -5.62
CA CYS A 130 -14.35 2.31 -5.73
C CYS A 130 -14.81 3.63 -6.40
N GLU A 131 -14.03 4.71 -6.29
CA GLU A 131 -14.30 5.97 -6.99
C GLU A 131 -13.89 5.92 -8.46
N LEU A 132 -13.09 4.92 -8.86
CA LEU A 132 -12.65 4.64 -10.23
C LEU A 132 -13.53 3.59 -10.93
N GLY A 133 -14.53 3.04 -10.24
CA GLY A 133 -15.48 2.09 -10.81
C GLY A 133 -15.30 0.64 -10.34
N ALA A 134 -14.36 0.35 -9.45
CA ALA A 134 -14.27 -0.97 -8.80
C ALA A 134 -15.43 -1.20 -7.82
N GLU A 135 -15.81 -2.45 -7.61
CA GLU A 135 -16.88 -2.81 -6.67
C GLU A 135 -16.47 -2.58 -5.22
N LEU A 136 -15.20 -2.79 -4.89
CA LEU A 136 -14.71 -2.68 -3.52
C LEU A 136 -13.32 -2.03 -3.48
N SER A 137 -13.09 -1.25 -2.43
CA SER A 137 -11.78 -0.75 -2.01
C SER A 137 -11.50 -1.15 -0.56
N ALA A 138 -10.29 -1.64 -0.29
CA ALA A 138 -9.87 -2.09 1.03
C ALA A 138 -8.60 -1.35 1.50
N PHE A 139 -8.60 -0.87 2.74
CA PHE A 139 -7.44 -0.20 3.32
C PHE A 139 -7.38 -0.31 4.85
N SER A 140 -6.19 -0.09 5.41
CA SER A 140 -5.97 -0.02 6.85
C SER A 140 -6.15 1.39 7.39
N THR A 141 -6.83 1.53 8.52
CA THR A 141 -7.09 2.84 9.11
C THR A 141 -5.88 3.40 9.85
N PHE A 142 -4.97 2.55 10.38
CA PHE A 142 -3.79 3.03 11.10
C PHE A 142 -2.82 3.81 10.21
N LYS A 143 -2.79 3.53 8.91
CA LYS A 143 -2.02 4.31 7.93
C LYS A 143 -2.61 5.70 7.68
N LEU A 144 -3.82 5.93 8.16
CA LEU A 144 -4.57 7.19 8.12
C LEU A 144 -4.78 7.76 9.52
N LEU A 145 -3.81 7.57 10.41
CA LEU A 145 -3.82 8.03 11.81
C LEU A 145 -4.96 7.45 12.67
N GLY A 146 -5.62 6.42 12.20
CA GLY A 146 -6.64 5.68 12.92
C GLY A 146 -6.07 4.59 13.85
N PRO A 147 -6.92 3.79 14.48
CA PRO A 147 -6.50 2.75 15.41
C PRO A 147 -5.81 1.58 14.68
N VAL A 148 -4.84 0.98 15.37
CA VAL A 148 -4.20 -0.26 14.93
C VAL A 148 -5.21 -1.42 14.99
N GLY A 149 -5.17 -2.31 14.01
CA GLY A 149 -6.04 -3.48 13.95
C GLY A 149 -7.41 -3.23 13.30
N VAL A 150 -7.74 -1.99 12.93
CA VAL A 150 -8.98 -1.68 12.20
C VAL A 150 -8.68 -1.51 10.72
N GLY A 151 -9.43 -2.23 9.88
CA GLY A 151 -9.50 -2.09 8.43
C GLY A 151 -10.80 -1.44 7.98
N CYS A 152 -10.82 -0.96 6.77
CA CYS A 152 -12.00 -0.39 6.13
C CYS A 152 -12.22 -1.06 4.77
N LEU A 153 -13.45 -1.47 4.51
CA LEU A 153 -13.93 -1.95 3.22
C LEU A 153 -15.09 -1.07 2.79
N VAL A 154 -14.97 -0.43 1.64
CA VAL A 154 -15.98 0.46 1.06
C VAL A 154 -16.34 0.02 -0.35
N GLY A 155 -17.56 0.25 -0.79
CA GLY A 155 -17.98 -0.05 -2.16
C GLY A 155 -19.45 -0.44 -2.27
N LYS A 156 -19.73 -1.43 -3.10
CA LYS A 156 -21.09 -1.89 -3.40
C LYS A 156 -21.82 -2.45 -2.18
N LYS A 157 -23.02 -1.92 -1.93
CA LYS A 157 -23.87 -2.28 -0.78
C LYS A 157 -24.15 -3.77 -0.69
N GLU A 158 -24.34 -4.44 -1.83
CA GLU A 158 -24.61 -5.88 -1.85
C GLU A 158 -23.45 -6.67 -1.23
N LEU A 159 -22.20 -6.38 -1.64
CA LEU A 159 -21.01 -7.05 -1.15
C LEU A 159 -20.72 -6.70 0.31
N ILE A 160 -20.84 -5.43 0.68
CA ILE A 160 -20.70 -4.99 2.07
C ILE A 160 -21.74 -5.66 2.98
N SER A 161 -22.98 -5.84 2.51
CA SER A 161 -24.04 -6.53 3.27
C SER A 161 -23.71 -8.00 3.53
N LYS A 162 -23.01 -8.69 2.60
CA LYS A 162 -22.51 -10.05 2.85
C LYS A 162 -21.48 -10.04 3.98
N VAL A 163 -20.55 -9.09 3.97
CA VAL A 163 -19.54 -8.95 5.03
C VAL A 163 -20.18 -8.64 6.39
N LYS A 164 -21.18 -7.78 6.44
CA LYS A 164 -21.95 -7.50 7.66
C LYS A 164 -22.59 -8.77 8.26
N LYS A 165 -23.06 -9.68 7.41
CA LYS A 165 -23.58 -10.99 7.84
C LYS A 165 -22.49 -11.92 8.39
N PHE A 166 -21.30 -11.95 7.78
CA PHE A 166 -20.17 -12.71 8.29
C PHE A 166 -19.68 -12.19 9.64
N ASN A 167 -19.80 -10.88 9.86
CA ASN A 167 -19.31 -10.15 11.01
C ASN A 167 -20.40 -9.86 12.07
N TYR A 168 -21.45 -10.68 12.15
CA TYR A 168 -22.58 -10.43 13.05
C TYR A 168 -22.23 -10.55 14.53
N SER A 169 -21.21 -11.33 14.89
CA SER A 169 -20.78 -11.52 16.27
C SER A 169 -20.14 -10.24 16.83
N GLY A 170 -20.57 -9.82 18.02
CA GLY A 170 -20.06 -8.62 18.68
C GLY A 170 -18.54 -8.60 18.87
N GLY A 171 -17.91 -9.77 19.08
CA GLY A 171 -16.44 -9.87 19.18
C GLY A 171 -15.70 -9.64 17.86
N ALA A 172 -16.37 -9.88 16.72
CA ALA A 172 -15.81 -9.61 15.39
C ALA A 172 -15.97 -8.14 14.96
N GLN A 173 -16.96 -7.44 15.55
CA GLN A 173 -17.28 -6.07 15.16
C GLN A 173 -16.29 -5.03 15.73
N VAL A 174 -16.03 -3.99 14.95
CA VAL A 174 -15.35 -2.79 15.42
C VAL A 174 -16.33 -1.99 16.28
N GLN A 175 -15.87 -1.58 17.46
CA GLN A 175 -16.72 -0.92 18.43
C GLN A 175 -16.87 0.58 18.14
N GLY A 176 -17.93 1.21 18.69
CA GLY A 176 -18.24 2.61 18.39
C GLY A 176 -17.12 3.59 18.70
N TYR A 177 -16.38 3.39 19.79
CA TYR A 177 -15.24 4.26 20.15
C TYR A 177 -14.09 4.13 19.16
N GLU A 178 -13.83 2.92 18.61
CA GLU A 178 -12.80 2.71 17.58
C GLU A 178 -13.23 3.36 16.26
N ALA A 179 -14.51 3.25 15.90
CA ALA A 179 -15.06 3.92 14.72
C ALA A 179 -14.93 5.45 14.81
N MET A 180 -15.08 6.03 15.99
CA MET A 180 -14.83 7.46 16.22
C MET A 180 -13.35 7.81 16.05
N GLU A 181 -12.43 6.97 16.53
CA GLU A 181 -10.99 7.17 16.30
C GLU A 181 -10.63 7.06 14.80
N VAL A 182 -11.30 6.18 14.04
CA VAL A 182 -11.15 6.14 12.57
C VAL A 182 -11.55 7.48 11.95
N LEU A 183 -12.71 8.03 12.30
CA LEU A 183 -13.18 9.33 11.77
C LEU A 183 -12.22 10.47 12.12
N LYS A 184 -11.71 10.51 13.36
CA LYS A 184 -10.67 11.48 13.75
C LYS A 184 -9.42 11.34 12.90
N GLY A 185 -8.95 10.09 12.69
CA GLY A 185 -7.81 9.80 11.84
C GLY A 185 -8.03 10.33 10.41
N LEU A 186 -9.16 10.01 9.80
CA LEU A 186 -9.51 10.47 8.45
C LEU A 186 -9.60 12.00 8.34
N THR A 187 -9.95 12.69 9.42
CA THR A 187 -10.00 14.16 9.45
C THR A 187 -8.60 14.78 9.43
N TYR A 188 -7.62 14.18 10.12
CA TYR A 188 -6.27 14.72 10.23
C TYR A 188 -5.30 14.18 9.17
N ALA A 189 -5.54 12.98 8.65
CA ALA A 189 -4.65 12.31 7.71
C ALA A 189 -4.31 13.14 6.46
N PRO A 190 -5.26 13.83 5.79
CA PRO A 190 -4.95 14.59 4.57
C PRO A 190 -3.85 15.62 4.77
N VAL A 191 -3.89 16.36 5.90
CA VAL A 191 -2.87 17.39 6.20
C VAL A 191 -1.53 16.73 6.49
N SER A 192 -1.51 15.68 7.31
CA SER A 192 -0.27 14.96 7.63
C SER A 192 0.38 14.34 6.39
N LEU A 193 -0.42 13.73 5.53
CA LEU A 193 0.05 13.09 4.29
C LEU A 193 0.52 14.11 3.25
N ALA A 194 -0.13 15.27 3.16
CA ALA A 194 0.30 16.37 2.29
C ALA A 194 1.68 16.90 2.72
N ILE A 195 1.88 17.13 4.02
CA ILE A 195 3.19 17.56 4.56
C ILE A 195 4.25 16.49 4.23
N GLN A 196 3.95 15.21 4.45
CA GLN A 196 4.86 14.12 4.14
C GLN A 196 5.21 14.07 2.65
N ALA A 197 4.25 14.29 1.76
CA ALA A 197 4.47 14.33 0.32
C ALA A 197 5.45 15.45 -0.06
N ILE A 198 5.25 16.67 0.47
CA ILE A 198 6.16 17.80 0.26
C ILE A 198 7.58 17.47 0.74
N GLN A 199 7.73 16.82 1.91
CA GLN A 199 9.04 16.44 2.42
C GLN A 199 9.71 15.38 1.53
N ASN A 200 8.94 14.41 1.02
CA ASN A 200 9.46 13.40 0.10
C ASN A 200 9.92 14.00 -1.24
N GLU A 201 9.19 14.97 -1.78
CA GLU A 201 9.58 15.68 -3.00
C GLU A 201 10.91 16.43 -2.81
N LYS A 202 11.06 17.15 -1.68
CA LYS A 202 12.33 17.81 -1.32
C LYS A 202 13.47 16.81 -1.17
N LEU A 203 13.22 15.61 -0.60
CA LEU A 203 14.22 14.57 -0.45
C LEU A 203 14.65 14.01 -1.80
N VAL A 204 13.73 13.76 -2.74
CA VAL A 204 14.08 13.34 -4.10
C VAL A 204 14.92 14.39 -4.78
N GLU A 205 14.51 15.66 -4.75
CA GLU A 205 15.23 16.78 -5.37
C GLU A 205 16.66 16.90 -4.80
N GLU A 206 16.80 16.87 -3.48
CA GLU A 206 18.10 17.06 -2.84
C GLU A 206 19.03 15.85 -3.03
N LEU A 207 18.56 14.65 -2.73
CA LEU A 207 19.39 13.43 -2.76
C LEU A 207 19.74 12.96 -4.17
N SER A 208 19.06 13.48 -5.20
CA SER A 208 19.41 13.21 -6.60
C SER A 208 20.64 13.98 -7.09
N LYS A 209 21.19 14.93 -6.30
CA LYS A 209 22.38 15.72 -6.65
C LYS A 209 23.64 14.87 -6.51
N LYS A 210 24.05 14.22 -7.59
CA LYS A 210 25.17 13.26 -7.62
C LYS A 210 26.51 13.86 -7.19
N GLU A 211 26.76 15.13 -7.49
CA GLU A 211 27.94 15.86 -7.06
C GLU A 211 28.04 15.99 -5.54
N LYS A 212 26.90 16.04 -4.85
CA LYS A 212 26.84 16.13 -3.39
C LYS A 212 26.74 14.76 -2.72
N TYR A 213 26.02 13.81 -3.36
CA TYR A 213 25.76 12.46 -2.86
C TYR A 213 26.26 11.38 -3.84
N PRO A 214 27.58 11.31 -4.12
CA PRO A 214 28.14 10.39 -5.12
C PRO A 214 27.93 8.91 -4.76
N TYR A 215 27.64 8.58 -3.51
CA TYR A 215 27.38 7.23 -3.02
C TYR A 215 25.94 6.75 -3.29
N ILE A 216 25.05 7.65 -3.64
CA ILE A 216 23.66 7.31 -3.98
C ILE A 216 23.57 7.01 -5.48
N LYS A 217 23.13 5.81 -5.84
CA LYS A 217 22.90 5.40 -7.22
C LYS A 217 21.61 5.98 -7.77
N ASP A 218 20.51 5.86 -7.01
CA ASP A 218 19.19 6.34 -7.42
C ASP A 218 18.30 6.71 -6.22
N VAL A 219 17.37 7.64 -6.44
CA VAL A 219 16.38 8.08 -5.45
C VAL A 219 15.05 8.30 -6.13
N PHE A 220 14.03 7.59 -5.69
CA PHE A 220 12.69 7.71 -6.27
C PHE A 220 11.59 7.34 -5.28
N LEU A 221 10.37 7.74 -5.58
CA LEU A 221 9.20 7.29 -4.82
C LEU A 221 8.83 5.87 -5.24
N ALA A 222 8.53 5.01 -4.27
CA ALA A 222 8.18 3.61 -4.51
C ALA A 222 7.04 3.47 -5.52
N ASN A 223 6.06 4.36 -5.42
CA ASN A 223 5.22 4.74 -6.53
C ASN A 223 4.71 6.17 -6.27
N ALA A 224 4.25 6.84 -7.32
CA ALA A 224 3.79 8.22 -7.22
C ALA A 224 2.63 8.38 -6.22
N GLN A 225 1.87 7.31 -5.98
CA GLN A 225 0.72 7.29 -5.09
C GLN A 225 1.10 6.98 -3.63
N SER A 226 2.02 6.04 -3.38
CA SER A 226 2.39 5.65 -2.01
C SER A 226 3.31 6.64 -1.30
N LYS A 227 4.02 7.47 -2.08
CA LYS A 227 4.95 8.47 -1.55
C LYS A 227 6.01 7.92 -0.57
N VAL A 228 6.36 6.64 -0.68
CA VAL A 228 7.46 6.04 0.07
C VAL A 228 8.75 6.25 -0.71
N LEU A 229 9.76 6.85 -0.05
CA LEU A 229 11.05 7.11 -0.67
C LEU A 229 11.91 5.85 -0.67
N LEU A 230 12.49 5.53 -1.83
CA LEU A 230 13.52 4.52 -2.01
C LEU A 230 14.85 5.19 -2.32
N VAL A 231 15.90 4.76 -1.65
CA VAL A 231 17.28 5.21 -1.87
C VAL A 231 18.13 3.99 -2.19
N GLU A 232 18.67 3.94 -3.40
CA GLU A 232 19.60 2.90 -3.85
C GLU A 232 21.04 3.44 -3.77
N PHE A 233 21.94 2.68 -3.17
CA PHE A 233 23.35 2.98 -3.04
C PHE A 233 24.17 2.28 -4.15
N ASN A 234 25.35 2.85 -4.49
CA ASN A 234 26.29 2.22 -5.40
C ASN A 234 26.91 0.95 -4.79
N GLU A 235 27.00 0.89 -3.47
CA GLU A 235 27.63 -0.18 -2.69
C GLU A 235 26.59 -0.93 -1.82
N ASN A 236 26.99 -2.10 -1.30
CA ASN A 236 26.16 -2.93 -0.45
C ASN A 236 26.17 -2.46 1.02
N ILE A 237 25.74 -1.25 1.29
CA ILE A 237 25.79 -0.58 2.60
C ILE A 237 24.42 -0.40 3.26
N ALA A 238 23.36 -0.93 2.69
CA ALA A 238 21.98 -0.66 3.16
C ALA A 238 21.75 -1.05 4.62
N GLU A 239 22.25 -2.23 5.06
CA GLU A 239 22.09 -2.68 6.45
C GLU A 239 22.89 -1.80 7.42
N GLU A 240 24.11 -1.41 7.05
CA GLU A 240 24.94 -0.54 7.88
C GLU A 240 24.32 0.86 8.01
N ILE A 241 23.78 1.41 6.91
CA ILE A 241 23.06 2.70 6.95
C ILE A 241 21.89 2.62 7.94
N ILE A 242 21.07 1.57 7.90
CA ILE A 242 19.95 1.41 8.84
C ILE A 242 20.44 1.34 10.29
N GLU A 243 21.48 0.53 10.56
CA GLU A 243 22.05 0.39 11.91
C GLU A 243 22.60 1.73 12.45
N LYS A 244 23.28 2.49 11.60
CA LYS A 244 23.80 3.80 11.99
C LYS A 244 22.70 4.84 12.17
N ALA A 245 21.72 4.84 11.26
CA ALA A 245 20.57 5.75 11.34
C ALA A 245 19.72 5.52 12.61
N GLU A 246 19.59 4.28 13.07
CA GLU A 246 18.93 3.96 14.33
C GLU A 246 19.61 4.63 15.52
N LYS A 247 20.94 4.59 15.60
CA LYS A 247 21.74 5.26 16.64
C LYS A 247 21.65 6.79 16.57
N LEU A 248 21.22 7.33 15.45
CA LEU A 248 21.01 8.77 15.22
C LEU A 248 19.54 9.20 15.43
N GLY A 249 18.69 8.28 15.88
CA GLY A 249 17.29 8.54 16.24
C GLY A 249 16.27 8.19 15.15
N ALA A 250 16.67 7.55 14.04
CA ALA A 250 15.71 6.98 13.10
C ALA A 250 15.10 5.67 13.66
N LEU A 251 13.90 5.32 13.21
CA LEU A 251 13.25 4.07 13.57
C LEU A 251 13.55 3.01 12.50
N PRO A 252 14.04 1.80 12.86
CA PRO A 252 14.36 0.74 11.88
C PRO A 252 13.17 -0.11 11.51
N ASN A 253 12.17 -0.18 12.38
CA ASN A 253 10.98 -1.01 12.22
C ASN A 253 9.72 -0.20 12.53
N PRO A 254 8.83 0.00 11.54
CA PRO A 254 7.60 0.71 11.78
C PRO A 254 6.58 -0.16 12.54
N VAL A 255 5.84 0.45 13.46
CA VAL A 255 4.57 -0.11 13.96
C VAL A 255 3.54 -0.07 12.83
N GLY A 256 3.58 1.00 12.03
CA GLY A 256 2.82 1.18 10.80
C GLY A 256 3.40 2.38 10.07
N ALA A 257 3.49 2.30 8.74
CA ALA A 257 4.23 3.28 7.93
C ALA A 257 3.76 4.74 8.08
N GLU A 258 2.55 4.99 8.59
CA GLU A 258 1.99 6.32 8.83
C GLU A 258 1.22 6.36 10.14
N SER A 259 1.66 5.58 11.13
CA SER A 259 1.07 5.60 12.46
C SER A 259 1.15 6.98 13.10
N LYS A 260 0.08 7.36 13.80
CA LYS A 260 0.06 8.61 14.60
C LYS A 260 1.05 8.61 15.77
N PHE A 261 1.62 7.48 16.09
CA PHE A 261 2.57 7.33 17.20
C PHE A 261 4.02 7.57 16.79
N GLU A 262 4.34 7.48 15.49
CA GLU A 262 5.72 7.59 14.99
C GLU A 262 6.02 9.03 14.57
N ILE A 263 6.91 9.69 15.31
CA ILE A 263 7.36 11.07 15.06
C ILE A 263 8.71 11.07 14.29
N PRO A 264 9.73 10.30 14.73
CA PRO A 264 11.02 10.24 14.02
C PRO A 264 10.88 9.63 12.62
N PRO A 265 11.84 9.89 11.72
CA PRO A 265 11.84 9.27 10.41
C PRO A 265 12.10 7.76 10.53
N LEU A 266 11.56 7.00 9.59
CA LEU A 266 11.86 5.58 9.42
C LEU A 266 12.97 5.40 8.39
N PHE A 267 13.98 4.60 8.76
CA PHE A 267 15.01 4.06 7.86
C PHE A 267 14.92 2.55 7.95
N TYR A 268 14.39 1.88 6.95
CA TYR A 268 14.01 0.48 7.07
C TYR A 268 14.18 -0.32 5.78
N LYS A 269 14.16 -1.64 5.91
CA LYS A 269 14.41 -2.56 4.80
C LYS A 269 13.37 -2.42 3.69
N VAL A 270 13.78 -2.72 2.46
CA VAL A 270 12.90 -2.81 1.29
C VAL A 270 11.79 -3.84 1.54
N SER A 271 10.62 -3.62 0.93
CA SER A 271 9.46 -4.52 1.12
C SER A 271 9.75 -5.94 0.61
N GLY A 272 9.14 -6.93 1.25
CA GLY A 272 9.24 -8.31 0.81
C GLY A 272 8.74 -8.53 -0.62
N THR A 273 7.81 -7.71 -1.12
CA THR A 273 7.33 -7.72 -2.50
C THR A 273 8.44 -7.35 -3.49
N PHE A 274 9.17 -6.25 -3.22
CA PHE A 274 10.31 -5.86 -4.04
C PHE A 274 11.46 -6.88 -3.96
N LEU A 275 11.71 -7.46 -2.78
CA LEU A 275 12.71 -8.50 -2.60
C LEU A 275 12.37 -9.82 -3.32
N LYS A 276 11.09 -10.12 -3.54
CA LYS A 276 10.70 -11.27 -4.37
C LYS A 276 11.05 -11.05 -5.85
N SER A 277 10.97 -9.82 -6.35
CA SER A 277 11.37 -9.49 -7.73
C SER A 277 12.88 -9.37 -7.89
N ASP A 278 13.58 -8.78 -6.92
CA ASP A 278 15.06 -8.67 -6.88
C ASP A 278 15.58 -8.83 -5.45
N PRO A 279 16.01 -10.03 -5.04
CA PRO A 279 16.55 -10.30 -3.70
C PRO A 279 17.80 -9.50 -3.34
N THR A 280 18.53 -8.97 -4.33
CA THR A 280 19.79 -8.23 -4.11
C THR A 280 19.53 -6.81 -3.60
N LEU A 281 18.32 -6.26 -3.78
CA LEU A 281 17.94 -4.94 -3.27
C LEU A 281 18.15 -4.80 -1.77
N LYS A 282 18.04 -5.88 -1.00
CA LYS A 282 18.27 -5.84 0.46
C LYS A 282 19.65 -5.35 0.87
N TYR A 283 20.64 -5.47 0.01
CA TYR A 283 22.02 -5.08 0.31
C TYR A 283 22.32 -3.62 -0.02
N ARG A 284 21.64 -3.06 -1.03
CA ARG A 284 21.95 -1.75 -1.58
C ARG A 284 20.80 -0.74 -1.56
N MET A 285 19.62 -1.11 -1.11
CA MET A 285 18.46 -0.21 -1.11
C MET A 285 17.78 -0.16 0.25
N ILE A 286 17.38 1.04 0.66
CA ILE A 286 16.56 1.26 1.86
C ILE A 286 15.28 2.01 1.51
N ARG A 287 14.29 1.88 2.39
CA ARG A 287 13.10 2.75 2.39
C ARG A 287 13.28 3.84 3.43
N ILE A 288 12.81 5.04 3.11
CA ILE A 288 12.73 6.15 4.06
C ILE A 288 11.30 6.67 4.08
N ASN A 289 10.76 6.83 5.29
CA ASN A 289 9.53 7.58 5.52
C ASN A 289 9.87 8.72 6.48
N PRO A 290 9.72 9.99 6.06
CA PRO A 290 10.01 11.12 6.93
C PRO A 290 9.08 11.22 8.13
N ASN A 291 7.95 10.55 8.14
CA ASN A 291 6.89 10.67 9.15
C ASN A 291 6.56 12.13 9.43
N ARG A 292 6.83 12.63 10.65
CA ARG A 292 6.65 14.03 11.04
C ARG A 292 7.97 14.81 11.12
N SER A 293 9.06 14.19 10.66
CA SER A 293 10.36 14.85 10.54
C SER A 293 10.46 15.59 9.22
N GLY A 294 11.17 16.69 9.19
CA GLY A 294 11.48 17.41 7.96
C GLY A 294 12.56 16.72 7.12
N ALA A 295 12.67 17.08 5.86
CA ALA A 295 13.70 16.58 4.95
C ALA A 295 15.11 16.82 5.48
N ASP A 296 15.39 17.97 6.09
CA ASP A 296 16.69 18.29 6.68
C ASP A 296 17.12 17.28 7.76
N THR A 297 16.18 16.81 8.59
CA THR A 297 16.46 15.78 9.59
C THR A 297 16.83 14.45 8.95
N VAL A 298 16.11 14.05 7.91
CA VAL A 298 16.38 12.81 7.16
C VAL A 298 17.76 12.89 6.50
N ILE A 299 18.06 14.00 5.81
CA ILE A 299 19.34 14.22 5.14
C ILE A 299 20.50 14.17 6.13
N ARG A 300 20.39 14.90 7.25
CA ARG A 300 21.40 14.92 8.32
C ARG A 300 21.68 13.51 8.86
N ILE A 301 20.63 12.71 9.09
CA ILE A 301 20.78 11.33 9.57
C ILE A 301 21.48 10.47 8.51
N LEU A 302 21.07 10.56 7.25
CA LEU A 302 21.63 9.78 6.15
C LEU A 302 23.12 10.11 5.93
N GLU A 303 23.47 11.40 5.86
CA GLU A 303 24.86 11.86 5.74
C GLU A 303 25.74 11.41 6.91
N SER A 304 25.22 11.55 8.14
CA SER A 304 25.97 11.15 9.35
C SER A 304 26.15 9.64 9.43
N ALA A 305 25.14 8.87 9.04
CA ALA A 305 25.21 7.42 8.95
C ALA A 305 26.29 6.98 7.93
N TYR A 306 26.27 7.58 6.74
CA TYR A 306 27.26 7.29 5.70
C TYR A 306 28.68 7.66 6.13
N LYS A 307 28.91 8.86 6.69
CA LYS A 307 30.23 9.28 7.22
C LYS A 307 30.74 8.31 8.28
N SER A 308 29.86 7.78 9.13
CA SER A 308 30.23 6.80 10.18
C SER A 308 30.66 5.43 9.62
N ILE A 309 30.27 5.09 8.38
CA ILE A 309 30.72 3.89 7.68
C ILE A 309 32.12 4.13 7.11
N GLN A 310 32.31 5.26 6.42
CA GLN A 310 33.60 5.63 5.80
C GLN A 310 34.73 5.77 6.81
N SER A 311 34.45 6.21 8.03
CA SER A 311 35.47 6.40 9.08
C SER A 311 35.97 5.10 9.72
N LYS A 312 35.45 3.94 9.32
CA LYS A 312 35.88 2.61 9.80
C LYS A 312 36.80 1.85 8.81
N GLY A 313 36.96 2.35 7.58
CA GLY A 313 37.89 1.84 6.57
C GLY A 313 39.13 2.71 6.56
#